data_ef42d585292bff069ccd7f05fa0b1b94
#
_entry.id   ef42d585292bff069ccd7f05fa0b1b94
#
_cell.length_a   1.000
_cell.length_b   1.000
_cell.length_c   1.000
_cell.angle_alpha   90.00
_cell.angle_beta   90.00
_cell.angle_gamma   90.00
#
_symmetry.space_group_name_H-M   'P 1'
#
loop_
_entity.id
_entity.type
_entity.pdbx_description
1 polymer ?
#
loop_
_entity_poly.entity_id
_entity_poly.type
_entity_poly.pdbx_seq_one_letter_code
_entity_poly.pdbx_strand_id
1 'polypeptide(L)'
;MDSGLLNDYDRTIKRKKYNMMLNTLSGYRSNVKKAIEQIEDGEQIFRGANRIDSGEWYGQAGEAFEGFTEELQQTVNISYALGDELDEEIREKIQRLRRKIEDLS
;
A
#
# COMPACT_ATOMS: atom_id res chain seq x y z
N MET A 1 25.34 -37.38 13.03
CA MET A 1 25.76 -36.25 13.86
C MET A 1 25.93 -34.95 13.06
N ASP A 2 26.67 -35.04 11.99
CA ASP A 2 26.91 -33.84 11.15
C ASP A 2 25.64 -33.30 10.50
N SER A 3 24.70 -34.18 10.17
CA SER A 3 23.41 -33.78 9.58
C SER A 3 22.55 -32.97 10.54
N GLY A 4 22.64 -33.20 11.85
CA GLY A 4 21.93 -32.42 12.86
C GLY A 4 22.46 -31.00 12.97
N LEU A 5 23.78 -30.83 12.97
CA LEU A 5 24.44 -29.52 13.01
C LEU A 5 24.16 -28.72 11.75
N LEU A 6 24.23 -29.38 10.58
CA LEU A 6 23.93 -28.74 9.29
C LEU A 6 22.47 -28.30 9.21
N ASN A 7 21.55 -29.11 9.74
CA ASN A 7 20.14 -28.76 9.77
C ASN A 7 19.87 -27.56 10.68
N ASP A 8 20.52 -27.50 11.85
CA ASP A 8 20.37 -26.37 12.78
C ASP A 8 20.96 -25.09 12.19
N TYR A 9 22.11 -25.19 11.54
CA TYR A 9 22.71 -24.07 10.84
C TYR A 9 21.83 -23.57 9.68
N ASP A 10 21.32 -24.50 8.88
CA ASP A 10 20.43 -24.19 7.76
C ASP A 10 19.12 -23.52 8.25
N ARG A 11 18.54 -24.05 9.33
CA ARG A 11 17.35 -23.45 9.94
C ARG A 11 17.60 -22.02 10.42
N THR A 12 18.76 -21.80 11.04
CA THR A 12 19.13 -20.47 11.54
C THR A 12 19.26 -19.47 10.39
N ILE A 13 19.90 -19.88 9.29
CA ILE A 13 20.04 -19.04 8.09
C ILE A 13 18.69 -18.75 7.47
N LYS A 14 17.84 -19.77 7.32
CA LYS A 14 16.50 -19.59 6.75
C LYS A 14 15.63 -18.68 7.61
N ARG A 15 15.66 -18.87 8.92
CA ARG A 15 14.92 -18.04 9.86
C ARG A 15 15.35 -16.57 9.74
N LYS A 16 16.64 -16.32 9.70
CA LYS A 16 17.19 -14.98 9.54
C LYS A 16 16.77 -14.34 8.22
N LYS A 17 16.84 -15.10 7.13
CA LYS A 17 16.40 -14.66 5.80
C LYS A 17 14.91 -14.31 5.80
N TYR A 18 14.07 -15.18 6.35
CA TYR A 18 12.62 -14.94 6.40
C TYR A 18 12.27 -13.74 7.28
N ASN A 19 12.98 -13.54 8.39
CA ASN A 19 12.79 -12.36 9.24
C ASN A 19 13.17 -11.06 8.49
N MET A 20 14.21 -11.08 7.70
CA MET A 20 14.60 -9.94 6.87
C MET A 20 13.53 -9.64 5.82
N MET A 21 13.00 -10.68 5.16
CA MET A 21 11.91 -10.54 4.20
C MET A 21 10.64 -9.99 4.86
N LEU A 22 10.33 -10.46 6.06
CA LEU A 22 9.20 -10.00 6.84
C LEU A 22 9.31 -8.51 7.16
N ASN A 23 10.49 -8.07 7.59
CA ASN A 23 10.75 -6.66 7.88
C ASN A 23 10.61 -5.79 6.63
N THR A 24 11.10 -6.26 5.49
CA THR A 24 10.99 -5.58 4.20
C THR A 24 9.54 -5.43 3.79
N LEU A 25 8.75 -6.50 3.88
CA LEU A 25 7.32 -6.48 3.54
C LEU A 25 6.52 -5.57 4.47
N SER A 26 6.85 -5.57 5.77
CA SER A 26 6.21 -4.67 6.74
C SER A 26 6.52 -3.21 6.42
N GLY A 27 7.73 -2.92 5.96
CA GLY A 27 8.12 -1.58 5.48
C GLY A 27 7.34 -1.16 4.25
N TYR A 28 7.17 -2.05 3.28
CA TYR A 28 6.36 -1.78 2.10
C TYR A 28 4.90 -1.49 2.47
N ARG A 29 4.34 -2.28 3.37
CA ARG A 29 2.97 -2.08 3.85
C ARG A 29 2.80 -0.70 4.48
N SER A 30 3.75 -0.28 5.31
CA SER A 30 3.77 1.05 5.92
C SER A 30 3.83 2.15 4.85
N ASN A 31 4.64 1.97 3.82
CA ASN A 31 4.78 2.93 2.71
C ASN A 31 3.49 3.04 1.89
N VAL A 32 2.82 1.92 1.62
CA VAL A 32 1.52 1.91 0.93
C VAL A 32 0.50 2.70 1.75
N LYS A 33 0.45 2.48 3.06
CA LYS A 33 -0.46 3.17 3.96
C LYS A 33 -0.24 4.68 3.95
N LYS A 34 1.02 5.11 4.01
CA LYS A 34 1.40 6.53 3.93
C LYS A 34 1.00 7.15 2.59
N ALA A 35 1.19 6.41 1.49
CA ALA A 35 0.80 6.88 0.17
C ALA A 35 -0.71 7.09 0.08
N ILE A 36 -1.51 6.18 0.63
CA ILE A 36 -2.98 6.32 0.68
C ILE A 36 -3.36 7.54 1.51
N GLU A 37 -2.74 7.77 2.66
CA GLU A 37 -2.99 8.94 3.51
C GLU A 37 -2.70 10.24 2.75
N GLN A 38 -1.62 10.28 1.98
CA GLN A 38 -1.27 11.44 1.16
C GLN A 38 -2.32 11.71 0.07
N ILE A 39 -2.84 10.65 -0.54
CA ILE A 39 -3.93 10.76 -1.53
C ILE A 39 -5.19 11.31 -0.87
N GLU A 40 -5.56 10.82 0.31
CA GLU A 40 -6.69 11.31 1.08
C GLU A 40 -6.56 12.79 1.41
N ASP A 41 -5.39 13.20 1.89
CA ASP A 41 -5.10 14.59 2.21
C ASP A 41 -5.22 15.49 0.96
N GLY A 42 -4.65 15.05 -0.15
CA GLY A 42 -4.74 15.75 -1.43
C GLY A 42 -6.17 15.87 -1.92
N GLU A 43 -6.97 14.82 -1.79
CA GLU A 43 -8.39 14.81 -2.13
C GLU A 43 -9.17 15.83 -1.31
N GLN A 44 -8.93 15.89 0.00
CA GLN A 44 -9.60 16.85 0.88
C GLN A 44 -9.26 18.29 0.51
N ILE A 45 -8.00 18.57 0.22
CA ILE A 45 -7.55 19.90 -0.22
C ILE A 45 -8.25 20.29 -1.52
N PHE A 46 -8.28 19.36 -2.48
CA PHE A 46 -8.92 19.59 -3.79
C PHE A 46 -10.42 19.85 -3.63
N ARG A 47 -11.12 19.09 -2.81
CA ARG A 47 -12.55 19.29 -2.54
C ARG A 47 -12.82 20.63 -1.88
N GLY A 48 -11.94 21.05 -0.96
CA GLY A 48 -12.03 22.35 -0.33
C GLY A 48 -11.89 23.50 -1.33
N ALA A 49 -10.90 23.42 -2.20
CA ALA A 49 -10.68 24.38 -3.26
C ALA A 49 -11.86 24.42 -4.24
N ASN A 50 -12.37 23.25 -4.62
CA ASN A 50 -13.50 23.13 -5.54
C ASN A 50 -14.77 23.78 -4.97
N ARG A 51 -15.03 23.67 -3.66
CA ARG A 51 -16.17 24.32 -3.03
C ARG A 51 -16.11 25.85 -3.08
N ILE A 52 -14.91 26.40 -2.98
CA ILE A 52 -14.69 27.85 -3.01
C ILE A 52 -14.89 28.38 -4.43
N ASP A 53 -14.35 27.69 -5.42
CA ASP A 53 -14.29 28.18 -6.80
C ASP A 53 -15.46 27.74 -7.68
N SER A 54 -16.24 26.73 -7.26
CA SER A 54 -17.31 26.15 -8.09
C SER A 54 -18.38 27.14 -8.52
N GLY A 55 -18.59 28.22 -7.76
CA GLY A 55 -19.54 29.26 -8.08
C GLY A 55 -19.06 30.28 -9.11
N GLU A 56 -17.76 30.28 -9.42
CA GLU A 56 -17.13 31.25 -10.32
C GLU A 56 -16.90 30.71 -11.73
N TRP A 57 -17.08 29.42 -11.96
CA TRP A 57 -16.82 28.76 -13.25
C TRP A 57 -18.10 28.54 -14.02
N TYR A 58 -18.23 29.23 -15.17
CA TYR A 58 -19.41 29.14 -16.02
C TYR A 58 -19.03 28.75 -17.45
N GLY A 59 -19.98 28.15 -18.19
CA GLY A 59 -19.83 27.81 -19.60
C GLY A 59 -18.80 26.70 -19.84
N GLN A 60 -18.01 26.82 -20.90
CA GLN A 60 -17.03 25.81 -21.30
C GLN A 60 -15.96 25.57 -20.26
N ALA A 61 -15.52 26.63 -19.57
CA ALA A 61 -14.53 26.50 -18.50
C ALA A 61 -15.08 25.68 -17.33
N GLY A 62 -16.35 25.90 -16.98
CA GLY A 62 -17.03 25.12 -15.93
C GLY A 62 -17.17 23.65 -16.30
N GLU A 63 -17.55 23.35 -17.56
CA GLU A 63 -17.66 21.97 -18.05
C GLU A 63 -16.31 21.28 -18.07
N ALA A 64 -15.26 21.96 -18.51
CA ALA A 64 -13.90 21.40 -18.53
C ALA A 64 -13.42 21.12 -17.11
N PHE A 65 -13.72 21.99 -16.16
CA PHE A 65 -13.36 21.81 -14.75
C PHE A 65 -14.10 20.62 -14.12
N GLU A 66 -15.40 20.49 -14.41
CA GLU A 66 -16.20 19.33 -13.95
C GLU A 66 -15.64 18.03 -14.52
N GLY A 67 -15.31 17.99 -15.82
CA GLY A 67 -14.69 16.83 -16.45
C GLY A 67 -13.37 16.45 -15.81
N PHE A 68 -12.52 17.44 -15.53
CA PHE A 68 -11.26 17.23 -14.84
C PHE A 68 -11.48 16.67 -13.43
N THR A 69 -12.47 17.22 -12.71
CA THR A 69 -12.82 16.76 -11.36
C THR A 69 -13.27 15.30 -11.35
N GLU A 70 -14.09 14.91 -12.34
CA GLU A 70 -14.55 13.52 -12.49
C GLU A 70 -13.38 12.57 -12.77
N GLU A 71 -12.48 12.94 -13.70
CA GLU A 71 -11.29 12.14 -14.01
C GLU A 71 -10.39 11.99 -12.80
N LEU A 72 -10.19 13.08 -12.05
CA LEU A 72 -9.38 13.05 -10.84
C LEU A 72 -10.00 12.12 -9.80
N GLN A 73 -11.33 12.19 -9.61
CA GLN A 73 -12.03 11.33 -8.66
C GLN A 73 -11.90 9.86 -9.04
N GLN A 74 -12.02 9.53 -10.32
CA GLN A 74 -11.82 8.16 -10.81
C GLN A 74 -10.40 7.67 -10.54
N THR A 75 -9.40 8.52 -10.79
CA THR A 75 -8.00 8.19 -10.53
C THR A 75 -7.75 7.92 -9.05
N VAL A 76 -8.33 8.75 -8.18
CA VAL A 76 -8.24 8.59 -6.72
C VAL A 76 -8.87 7.26 -6.29
N ASN A 77 -10.05 6.94 -6.81
CA ASN A 77 -10.77 5.70 -6.47
C ASN A 77 -9.97 4.47 -6.92
N ILE A 78 -9.37 4.50 -8.12
CA ILE A 78 -8.51 3.42 -8.62
C ILE A 78 -7.28 3.28 -7.71
N SER A 79 -6.69 4.39 -7.29
CA SER A 79 -5.52 4.38 -6.40
C SER A 79 -5.85 3.74 -5.05
N TYR A 80 -7.01 4.02 -4.48
CA TYR A 80 -7.47 3.37 -3.24
C TYR A 80 -7.65 1.87 -3.43
N ALA A 81 -8.29 1.45 -4.52
CA ALA A 81 -8.52 0.04 -4.81
C ALA A 81 -7.19 -0.71 -4.98
N LEU A 82 -6.24 -0.13 -5.72
CA LEU A 82 -4.90 -0.71 -5.91
C LEU A 82 -4.13 -0.78 -4.59
N GLY A 83 -4.24 0.26 -3.76
CA GLY A 83 -3.60 0.27 -2.44
C GLY A 83 -4.14 -0.82 -1.53
N ASP A 84 -5.45 -1.02 -1.52
CA ASP A 84 -6.09 -2.08 -0.72
C ASP A 84 -5.67 -3.47 -1.20
N GLU A 85 -5.65 -3.72 -2.51
CA GLU A 85 -5.19 -4.98 -3.09
C GLU A 85 -3.74 -5.25 -2.73
N LEU A 86 -2.89 -4.24 -2.84
CA LEU A 86 -1.47 -4.37 -2.53
C LEU A 86 -1.26 -4.65 -1.05
N ASP A 87 -1.98 -3.96 -0.17
CA ASP A 87 -1.92 -4.21 1.28
C ASP A 87 -2.33 -5.64 1.61
N GLU A 88 -3.40 -6.13 0.99
CA GLU A 88 -3.88 -7.50 1.19
C GLU A 88 -2.86 -8.54 0.73
N GLU A 89 -2.27 -8.36 -0.44
CA GLU A 89 -1.22 -9.25 -0.95
C GLU A 89 0.01 -9.28 -0.02
N ILE A 90 0.41 -8.13 0.47
CA ILE A 90 1.55 -8.03 1.40
C ILE A 90 1.20 -8.75 2.71
N ARG A 91 0.00 -8.56 3.23
CA ARG A 91 -0.47 -9.25 4.45
C ARG A 91 -0.42 -10.77 4.30
N GLU A 92 -0.89 -11.29 3.17
CA GLU A 92 -0.87 -12.73 2.88
C GLU A 92 0.56 -13.27 2.85
N LYS A 93 1.48 -12.55 2.20
CA LYS A 93 2.89 -12.94 2.15
C LYS A 93 3.53 -12.91 3.53
N ILE A 94 3.21 -11.92 4.35
CA ILE A 94 3.67 -11.83 5.74
C ILE A 94 3.20 -13.05 6.53
N GLN A 95 1.94 -13.41 6.40
CA GLN A 95 1.38 -14.58 7.09
C GLN A 95 2.07 -15.87 6.66
N ARG A 96 2.35 -16.06 5.38
CA ARG A 96 3.07 -17.21 4.85
C ARG A 96 4.49 -17.29 5.43
N LEU A 97 5.18 -16.16 5.49
CA LEU A 97 6.53 -16.10 6.07
C LEU A 97 6.52 -16.42 7.55
N ARG A 98 5.54 -15.93 8.30
CA ARG A 98 5.39 -16.24 9.72
C ARG A 98 5.20 -17.73 9.96
N ARG A 99 4.37 -18.39 9.12
CA ARG A 99 4.18 -19.86 9.19
C ARG A 99 5.49 -20.59 8.91
N LYS A 100 6.24 -20.17 7.90
CA LYS A 100 7.54 -20.76 7.57
C LYS A 100 8.53 -20.61 8.73
N ILE A 101 8.52 -19.47 9.39
CA ILE A 101 9.37 -19.23 10.56
C ILE A 101 8.95 -20.15 11.72
N GLU A 102 7.65 -20.29 11.97
CA GLU A 102 7.12 -21.22 12.99
C GLU A 102 7.52 -22.66 12.69
N ASP A 103 7.43 -23.08 11.42
CA ASP A 103 7.79 -24.43 11.00
C ASP A 103 9.29 -24.71 11.22
N LEU A 104 10.12 -23.68 11.24
CA LEU A 104 11.55 -23.80 11.53
C LEU A 104 11.88 -23.79 13.02
N SER A 105 10.92 -23.45 13.84
CA SER A 105 11.09 -23.48 15.30
C SER A 105 10.87 -24.87 15.82
#